data_799828172cf5759f9c4bda86767b22e7
#
_entry.id   799828172cf5759f9c4bda86767b22e7
#
_cell.length_a   1.000
_cell.length_b   1.000
_cell.length_c   1.000
_cell.angle_alpha   90.00
_cell.angle_beta   90.00
_cell.angle_gamma   90.00
#
_symmetry.space_group_name_H-M   'P 1'
#
loop_
_entity.id
_entity.type
_entity.pdbx_description
1 polymer ?
#
loop_
_entity_poly.entity_id
_entity_poly.type
_entity_poly.pdbx_seq_one_letter_code
_entity_poly.pdbx_strand_id
1 'polypeptide(L)'
;FSISPFSLPLKNQVFVPQKDYFDGLFGVFADSLPDNWGRLLLNRLLRAHEQNPDDLTVLDRLAIVGKSGMGALTYFPEKKFAEQKQFANLDQLAEECQKILKTEYSDKLDELYYLGGTSGGARPKIMTTIDNEEWIIKFPAHVDGVDAGKMEYDYSCCARKCGIVMTLSLIHISEP
;
A
#
# COMPACT_ATOMS: atom_id res chain seq x y z
N PHE A 1 1.35 13.14 23.59
CA PHE A 1 0.04 13.21 22.93
C PHE A 1 -0.52 11.80 22.76
N SER A 2 -1.86 11.64 22.86
CA SER A 2 -2.51 10.38 22.54
C SER A 2 -2.59 10.20 21.02
N ILE A 3 -2.27 9.00 20.52
CA ILE A 3 -2.40 8.65 19.10
C ILE A 3 -3.87 8.48 18.67
N SER A 4 -4.77 8.23 19.63
CA SER A 4 -6.20 8.13 19.42
C SER A 4 -6.93 8.67 20.66
N PRO A 5 -7.22 9.99 20.74
CA PRO A 5 -7.73 10.63 21.95
C PRO A 5 -9.02 10.03 22.50
N PHE A 6 -9.89 9.55 21.63
CA PHE A 6 -11.18 8.95 22.00
C PHE A 6 -11.06 7.49 22.43
N SER A 7 -10.29 6.68 21.67
CA SER A 7 -10.19 5.24 21.90
C SER A 7 -9.04 4.86 22.83
N LEU A 8 -7.95 5.64 22.82
CA LEU A 8 -6.71 5.39 23.57
C LEU A 8 -6.25 6.68 24.29
N PRO A 9 -7.07 7.26 25.18
CA PRO A 9 -6.67 8.44 25.95
C PRO A 9 -5.48 8.11 26.85
N LEU A 10 -4.68 9.12 27.22
CA LEU A 10 -3.54 8.95 28.12
C LEU A 10 -4.04 8.69 29.55
N LYS A 11 -4.30 7.43 29.87
CA LYS A 11 -4.71 6.94 31.17
C LYS A 11 -3.93 5.69 31.54
N ASN A 12 -3.66 5.51 32.84
CA ASN A 12 -3.00 4.30 33.33
C ASN A 12 -4.00 3.15 33.46
N GLN A 13 -4.37 2.55 32.33
CA GLN A 13 -5.28 1.42 32.24
C GLN A 13 -4.97 0.56 31.01
N VAL A 14 -5.44 -0.68 31.01
CA VAL A 14 -5.44 -1.54 29.81
C VAL A 14 -6.66 -1.16 28.97
N PHE A 15 -6.41 -0.94 27.69
CA PHE A 15 -7.46 -0.69 26.70
C PHE A 15 -7.73 -1.95 25.90
N VAL A 16 -9.00 -2.31 25.79
CA VAL A 16 -9.46 -3.44 24.99
C VAL A 16 -10.49 -2.93 23.98
N PRO A 17 -10.38 -3.29 22.71
CA PRO A 17 -11.38 -2.95 21.71
C PRO A 17 -12.76 -3.51 22.13
N GLN A 18 -13.80 -2.68 22.07
CA GLN A 18 -15.16 -3.11 22.46
C GLN A 18 -15.78 -4.05 21.42
N LYS A 19 -15.30 -4.04 20.20
CA LYS A 19 -15.79 -4.84 19.07
C LYS A 19 -14.63 -5.37 18.26
N ASP A 20 -14.76 -6.58 17.79
CA ASP A 20 -13.74 -7.28 17.02
C ASP A 20 -13.80 -6.95 15.52
N TYR A 21 -13.83 -5.65 15.20
CA TYR A 21 -13.93 -5.21 13.80
C TYR A 21 -12.61 -5.32 13.01
N PHE A 22 -11.48 -5.33 13.69
CA PHE A 22 -10.16 -5.27 13.07
C PHE A 22 -9.26 -6.38 13.62
N ASP A 23 -9.80 -7.60 13.68
CA ASP A 23 -9.09 -8.76 14.24
C ASP A 23 -8.50 -8.47 15.64
N GLY A 24 -9.25 -7.75 16.47
CA GLY A 24 -8.84 -7.37 17.83
C GLY A 24 -7.91 -6.16 17.92
N LEU A 25 -7.67 -5.43 16.85
CA LEU A 25 -6.91 -4.19 16.87
C LEU A 25 -7.80 -2.96 17.07
N PHE A 26 -7.22 -1.88 17.60
CA PHE A 26 -7.78 -0.54 17.46
C PHE A 26 -7.56 -0.03 16.03
N GLY A 27 -8.52 0.75 15.52
CA GLY A 27 -8.49 1.26 14.14
C GLY A 27 -7.19 1.98 13.78
N VAL A 28 -6.58 2.71 14.72
CA VAL A 28 -5.31 3.41 14.51
C VAL A 28 -4.15 2.47 14.16
N PHE A 29 -4.16 1.23 14.65
CA PHE A 29 -3.16 0.21 14.30
C PHE A 29 -3.59 -0.57 13.06
N ALA A 30 -4.88 -0.87 12.94
CA ALA A 30 -5.42 -1.57 11.79
C ALA A 30 -5.24 -0.79 10.49
N ASP A 31 -5.26 0.55 10.54
CA ASP A 31 -5.03 1.44 9.40
C ASP A 31 -3.60 1.32 8.82
N SER A 32 -2.66 0.78 9.59
CA SER A 32 -1.30 0.51 9.11
C SER A 32 -1.19 -0.82 8.35
N LEU A 33 -2.19 -1.68 8.43
CA LEU A 33 -2.15 -2.99 7.76
C LEU A 33 -2.38 -2.83 6.26
N PRO A 34 -1.67 -3.64 5.43
CA PRO A 34 -1.96 -3.71 4.01
C PRO A 34 -3.43 -4.06 3.77
N ASP A 35 -4.10 -3.30 2.94
CA ASP A 35 -5.44 -3.62 2.47
C ASP A 35 -5.42 -4.32 1.10
N ASN A 36 -6.45 -4.22 0.29
CA ASN A 36 -6.67 -5.04 -0.90
C ASN A 36 -5.41 -5.34 -1.75
N TRP A 37 -4.77 -4.31 -2.33
CA TRP A 37 -3.59 -4.51 -3.18
C TRP A 37 -2.38 -4.99 -2.37
N GLY A 38 -2.07 -4.30 -1.29
CA GLY A 38 -0.95 -4.67 -0.42
C GLY A 38 -1.10 -6.06 0.19
N ARG A 39 -2.33 -6.43 0.59
CA ARG A 39 -2.61 -7.77 1.11
C ARG A 39 -2.47 -8.85 0.04
N LEU A 40 -2.86 -8.56 -1.21
CA LEU A 40 -2.66 -9.49 -2.33
C LEU A 40 -1.16 -9.75 -2.54
N LEU A 41 -0.34 -8.68 -2.57
CA LEU A 41 1.11 -8.79 -2.70
C LEU A 41 1.72 -9.58 -1.53
N LEU A 42 1.37 -9.22 -0.29
CA LEU A 42 1.88 -9.90 0.90
C LEU A 42 1.54 -11.39 0.90
N ASN A 43 0.29 -11.73 0.61
CA ASN A 43 -0.14 -13.14 0.61
C ASN A 43 0.59 -13.95 -0.46
N ARG A 44 0.88 -13.37 -1.63
CA ARG A 44 1.66 -14.05 -2.67
C ARG A 44 3.12 -14.19 -2.29
N LEU A 45 3.70 -13.14 -1.70
CA LEU A 45 5.07 -13.15 -1.23
C LEU A 45 5.28 -14.24 -0.16
N LEU A 46 4.37 -14.34 0.81
CA LEU A 46 4.41 -15.38 1.83
C LEU A 46 4.36 -16.78 1.22
N ARG A 47 3.44 -17.00 0.26
CA ARG A 47 3.36 -18.29 -0.44
C ARG A 47 4.62 -18.61 -1.26
N ALA A 48 5.23 -17.60 -1.89
CA ALA A 48 6.50 -17.78 -2.58
C ALA A 48 7.64 -18.17 -1.66
N HIS A 49 7.56 -17.78 -0.38
CA HIS A 49 8.47 -18.20 0.70
C HIS A 49 7.96 -19.42 1.50
N GLU A 50 7.05 -20.22 0.92
CA GLU A 50 6.51 -21.45 1.53
C GLU A 50 5.79 -21.20 2.88
N GLN A 51 5.30 -19.98 3.11
CA GLN A 51 4.54 -19.61 4.30
C GLN A 51 3.05 -19.49 3.98
N ASN A 52 2.21 -20.03 4.87
CA ASN A 52 0.77 -19.87 4.73
C ASN A 52 0.34 -18.50 5.30
N PRO A 53 -0.28 -17.61 4.50
CA PRO A 53 -0.76 -16.32 4.98
C PRO A 53 -1.80 -16.40 6.11
N ASP A 54 -2.51 -17.52 6.21
CA ASP A 54 -3.57 -17.71 7.22
C ASP A 54 -3.02 -18.06 8.61
N ASP A 55 -1.75 -18.46 8.70
CA ASP A 55 -1.06 -18.74 9.96
C ASP A 55 -0.53 -17.46 10.64
N LEU A 56 -0.55 -16.33 9.94
CA LEU A 56 -0.06 -15.06 10.48
C LEU A 56 -1.12 -14.39 11.35
N THR A 57 -0.71 -14.04 12.56
CA THR A 57 -1.52 -13.17 13.43
C THR A 57 -1.49 -11.73 12.93
N VAL A 58 -2.40 -10.90 13.41
CA VAL A 58 -2.40 -9.46 13.10
C VAL A 58 -1.11 -8.77 13.58
N LEU A 59 -0.51 -9.23 14.68
CA LEU A 59 0.77 -8.71 15.18
C LEU A 59 1.93 -9.09 14.27
N ASP A 60 1.92 -10.29 13.70
CA ASP A 60 2.90 -10.69 12.68
C ASP A 60 2.81 -9.79 11.44
N ARG A 61 1.60 -9.48 11.01
CA ARG A 61 1.38 -8.55 9.88
C ARG A 61 1.87 -7.15 10.18
N LEU A 62 1.64 -6.62 11.38
CA LEU A 62 2.21 -5.33 11.81
C LEU A 62 3.75 -5.37 11.88
N ALA A 63 4.34 -6.47 12.35
CA ALA A 63 5.79 -6.66 12.35
C ALA A 63 6.39 -6.69 10.94
N ILE A 64 5.65 -7.22 9.95
CA ILE A 64 6.04 -7.22 8.53
C ILE A 64 5.95 -5.80 7.95
N VAL A 65 4.92 -5.02 8.32
CA VAL A 65 4.84 -3.60 7.95
C VAL A 65 6.06 -2.84 8.49
N GLY A 66 6.43 -3.09 9.74
CA GLY A 66 7.65 -2.57 10.35
C GLY A 66 7.81 -1.06 10.19
N LYS A 67 8.86 -0.65 9.50
CA LYS A 67 9.19 0.75 9.19
C LYS A 67 8.68 1.21 7.81
N SER A 68 8.26 0.29 6.95
CA SER A 68 7.86 0.59 5.57
C SER A 68 6.41 1.05 5.45
N GLY A 69 5.65 1.11 6.56
CA GLY A 69 4.26 1.53 6.58
C GLY A 69 4.09 2.99 6.13
N MET A 70 3.03 3.23 5.33
CA MET A 70 2.59 4.60 5.05
C MET A 70 2.00 5.22 6.31
N GLY A 71 2.63 6.23 6.86
CA GLY A 71 2.09 6.95 8.00
C GLY A 71 3.11 7.16 9.12
N ALA A 72 2.62 7.59 10.29
CA ALA A 72 3.46 8.00 11.40
C ALA A 72 3.83 6.85 12.37
N LEU A 73 3.26 5.65 12.18
CA LEU A 73 3.51 4.52 13.07
C LEU A 73 4.55 3.57 12.49
N THR A 74 5.47 3.14 13.33
CA THR A 74 6.45 2.09 13.03
C THR A 74 6.33 0.98 14.06
N TYR A 75 6.61 -0.25 13.64
CA TYR A 75 6.42 -1.44 14.47
C TYR A 75 7.73 -2.19 14.70
N PHE A 76 7.95 -2.62 15.94
CA PHE A 76 9.12 -3.39 16.35
C PHE A 76 8.69 -4.59 17.22
N PRO A 77 9.36 -5.76 17.08
CA PRO A 77 10.43 -6.07 16.14
C PRO A 77 9.95 -6.12 14.69
N GLU A 78 10.77 -5.68 13.75
CA GLU A 78 10.47 -5.74 12.32
C GLU A 78 10.78 -7.13 11.76
N LYS A 79 9.85 -7.68 10.96
CA LYS A 79 10.08 -8.90 10.16
C LYS A 79 10.28 -8.48 8.70
N LYS A 80 11.51 -8.63 8.19
CA LYS A 80 11.82 -8.34 6.79
C LYS A 80 11.49 -9.55 5.92
N PHE A 81 10.65 -9.35 4.91
CA PHE A 81 10.27 -10.37 3.92
C PHE A 81 10.70 -10.02 2.51
N ALA A 82 10.83 -8.75 2.19
CA ALA A 82 11.24 -8.28 0.88
C ALA A 82 12.57 -7.54 0.98
N GLU A 83 13.43 -7.74 -0.02
CA GLU A 83 14.69 -7.01 -0.14
C GLU A 83 14.47 -5.76 -0.97
N GLN A 84 15.17 -4.69 -0.59
CA GLN A 84 15.21 -3.47 -1.38
C GLN A 84 16.01 -3.75 -2.66
N LYS A 85 15.33 -3.76 -3.81
CA LYS A 85 15.95 -3.86 -5.14
C LYS A 85 15.92 -2.51 -5.82
N GLN A 86 16.82 -2.33 -6.81
CA GLN A 86 16.83 -1.12 -7.61
C GLN A 86 15.54 -1.02 -8.42
N PHE A 87 15.05 0.21 -8.57
CA PHE A 87 13.85 0.55 -9.30
C PHE A 87 13.94 0.05 -10.76
N ALA A 88 13.00 -0.78 -11.14
CA ALA A 88 12.81 -1.18 -12.52
C ALA A 88 12.10 -0.06 -13.31
N ASN A 89 12.11 -0.18 -14.63
CA ASN A 89 11.33 0.69 -15.50
C ASN A 89 9.83 0.61 -15.15
N LEU A 90 9.12 1.74 -15.16
CA LEU A 90 7.69 1.84 -14.84
C LEU A 90 6.82 0.92 -15.70
N ASP A 91 7.14 0.78 -16.99
CA ASP A 91 6.39 -0.08 -17.91
C ASP A 91 6.52 -1.55 -17.52
N GLN A 92 7.72 -1.99 -17.12
CA GLN A 92 7.91 -3.34 -16.58
C GLN A 92 7.10 -3.57 -15.31
N LEU A 93 7.09 -2.61 -14.39
CA LEU A 93 6.28 -2.72 -13.17
C LEU A 93 4.77 -2.75 -13.48
N ALA A 94 4.33 -1.99 -14.49
CA ALA A 94 2.94 -2.03 -14.96
C ALA A 94 2.57 -3.42 -15.49
N GLU A 95 3.42 -4.02 -16.32
CA GLU A 95 3.23 -5.39 -16.83
C GLU A 95 3.18 -6.42 -15.70
N GLU A 96 4.10 -6.32 -14.73
CA GLU A 96 4.13 -7.23 -13.59
C GLU A 96 2.90 -7.08 -12.69
N CYS A 97 2.40 -5.85 -12.49
CA CYS A 97 1.11 -5.63 -11.83
C CYS A 97 -0.03 -6.35 -12.55
N GLN A 98 -0.06 -6.30 -13.89
CA GLN A 98 -1.10 -7.00 -14.66
C GLN A 98 -0.98 -8.53 -14.53
N LYS A 99 0.23 -9.09 -14.53
CA LYS A 99 0.45 -10.54 -14.26
C LYS A 99 -0.10 -10.92 -12.89
N ILE A 100 0.20 -10.13 -11.86
CA ILE A 100 -0.32 -10.37 -10.52
C ILE A 100 -1.83 -10.33 -10.49
N LEU A 101 -2.48 -9.36 -11.11
CA LEU A 101 -3.93 -9.28 -11.18
C LEU A 101 -4.57 -10.48 -11.91
N LYS A 102 -3.91 -11.01 -12.93
CA LYS A 102 -4.32 -12.21 -13.67
C LYS A 102 -3.98 -13.54 -12.99
N THR A 103 -3.40 -13.48 -11.80
CA THR A 103 -2.95 -14.67 -11.06
C THR A 103 -1.78 -15.40 -11.75
N GLU A 104 -1.04 -14.70 -12.57
CA GLU A 104 0.18 -15.21 -13.22
C GLU A 104 1.40 -15.03 -12.29
N TYR A 105 2.50 -15.72 -12.61
CA TYR A 105 3.77 -15.59 -11.91
C TYR A 105 4.42 -14.24 -12.21
N SER A 106 5.02 -13.63 -11.20
CA SER A 106 5.79 -12.39 -11.30
C SER A 106 7.14 -12.60 -10.61
N ASP A 107 8.22 -12.26 -11.29
CA ASP A 107 9.58 -12.28 -10.73
C ASP A 107 9.94 -10.97 -10.01
N LYS A 108 9.01 -9.98 -10.03
CA LYS A 108 9.13 -8.66 -9.37
C LYS A 108 8.27 -8.53 -8.12
N LEU A 109 7.80 -9.63 -7.57
CA LEU A 109 6.88 -9.62 -6.43
C LEU A 109 7.46 -8.92 -5.20
N ASP A 110 8.74 -9.20 -4.88
CA ASP A 110 9.46 -8.56 -3.77
C ASP A 110 9.55 -7.04 -3.98
N GLU A 111 9.90 -6.61 -5.19
CA GLU A 111 10.04 -5.21 -5.54
C GLU A 111 8.70 -4.48 -5.45
N LEU A 112 7.63 -5.06 -6.01
CA LEU A 112 6.28 -4.50 -5.95
C LEU A 112 5.78 -4.41 -4.50
N TYR A 113 6.05 -5.43 -3.69
CA TYR A 113 5.69 -5.39 -2.27
C TYR A 113 6.47 -4.32 -1.52
N TYR A 114 7.78 -4.22 -1.75
CA TYR A 114 8.61 -3.21 -1.12
C TYR A 114 8.15 -1.79 -1.45
N LEU A 115 7.79 -1.53 -2.71
CA LEU A 115 7.38 -0.21 -3.19
C LEU A 115 5.92 0.15 -2.88
N GLY A 116 5.02 -0.83 -2.79
CA GLY A 116 3.58 -0.55 -2.72
C GLY A 116 2.78 -1.42 -1.77
N GLY A 117 3.40 -2.42 -1.14
CA GLY A 117 2.71 -3.42 -0.33
C GLY A 117 2.05 -2.89 0.94
N THR A 118 2.48 -1.73 1.43
CA THR A 118 1.87 -1.08 2.62
C THR A 118 0.90 0.04 2.24
N SER A 119 0.70 0.30 0.94
CA SER A 119 -0.22 1.33 0.49
C SER A 119 -1.68 0.88 0.57
N GLY A 120 -2.57 1.78 0.94
CA GLY A 120 -4.02 1.53 0.97
C GLY A 120 -4.67 1.52 -0.41
N GLY A 121 -5.84 0.87 -0.52
CA GLY A 121 -6.69 0.84 -1.71
C GLY A 121 -6.50 -0.39 -2.61
N ALA A 122 -7.44 -0.59 -3.52
CA ALA A 122 -7.55 -1.80 -4.35
C ALA A 122 -6.71 -1.77 -5.63
N ARG A 123 -6.37 -0.59 -6.14
CA ARG A 123 -5.62 -0.45 -7.40
C ARG A 123 -4.14 -0.66 -7.18
N PRO A 124 -3.45 -1.32 -8.13
CA PRO A 124 -2.00 -1.43 -8.12
C PRO A 124 -1.34 -0.05 -8.05
N LYS A 125 -0.40 0.09 -7.15
CA LYS A 125 0.36 1.33 -6.99
C LYS A 125 1.71 1.07 -6.35
N ILE A 126 2.63 1.98 -6.59
CA ILE A 126 3.92 2.04 -5.93
C ILE A 126 4.18 3.44 -5.38
N MET A 127 5.04 3.51 -4.40
CA MET A 127 5.61 4.75 -3.89
C MET A 127 7.08 4.81 -4.27
N THR A 128 7.51 5.92 -4.78
CA THR A 128 8.89 6.12 -5.22
C THR A 128 9.30 7.57 -5.09
N THR A 129 10.60 7.80 -5.13
CA THR A 129 11.17 9.15 -5.13
C THR A 129 11.72 9.44 -6.53
N ILE A 130 11.24 10.52 -7.13
CA ILE A 130 11.72 11.04 -8.41
C ILE A 130 12.15 12.48 -8.17
N ASP A 131 13.39 12.82 -8.53
CA ASP A 131 13.97 14.17 -8.36
C ASP A 131 13.84 14.72 -6.91
N ASN A 132 14.03 13.86 -5.91
CA ASN A 132 13.86 14.14 -4.48
C ASN A 132 12.42 14.48 -4.05
N GLU A 133 11.43 14.21 -4.88
CA GLU A 133 10.01 14.32 -4.53
C GLU A 133 9.39 12.94 -4.39
N GLU A 134 8.48 12.78 -3.42
CA GLU A 134 7.74 11.54 -3.22
C GLU A 134 6.54 11.46 -4.15
N TRP A 135 6.43 10.35 -4.86
CA TRP A 135 5.38 10.08 -5.83
C TRP A 135 4.63 8.80 -5.51
N ILE A 136 3.31 8.85 -5.74
CA ILE A 136 2.47 7.67 -5.81
C ILE A 136 2.13 7.43 -7.27
N ILE A 137 2.60 6.30 -7.81
CA ILE A 137 2.31 5.90 -9.18
C ILE A 137 1.24 4.81 -9.15
N LYS A 138 0.12 5.06 -9.80
CA LYS A 138 -1.01 4.12 -9.90
C LYS A 138 -1.00 3.45 -11.25
N PHE A 139 -1.19 2.14 -11.25
CA PHE A 139 -1.32 1.34 -12.47
C PHE A 139 -2.79 0.97 -12.70
N PRO A 140 -3.22 0.75 -13.95
CA PRO A 140 -4.57 0.32 -14.25
C PRO A 140 -4.90 -1.02 -13.58
N ALA A 141 -6.09 -1.14 -13.02
CA ALA A 141 -6.65 -2.42 -12.58
C ALA A 141 -7.42 -3.08 -13.75
N HIS A 142 -7.66 -4.38 -13.68
CA HIS A 142 -8.33 -5.11 -14.76
C HIS A 142 -9.76 -4.61 -15.07
N VAL A 143 -10.40 -4.00 -14.07
CA VAL A 143 -11.76 -3.43 -14.19
C VAL A 143 -11.76 -1.96 -14.65
N ASP A 144 -10.59 -1.34 -14.75
CA ASP A 144 -10.47 0.04 -15.17
C ASP A 144 -10.61 0.14 -16.70
N GLY A 145 -11.35 1.13 -17.18
CA GLY A 145 -11.30 1.50 -18.58
C GLY A 145 -9.92 2.08 -18.94
N VAL A 146 -9.61 2.09 -20.22
CA VAL A 146 -8.34 2.61 -20.76
C VAL A 146 -8.07 4.08 -20.37
N ASP A 147 -9.10 4.82 -20.03
CA ASP A 147 -9.04 6.24 -19.70
C ASP A 147 -9.04 6.57 -18.19
N ALA A 148 -8.96 5.55 -17.31
CA ALA A 148 -9.08 5.77 -15.86
C ALA A 148 -8.06 6.77 -15.31
N GLY A 149 -6.80 6.68 -15.72
CA GLY A 149 -5.75 7.63 -15.34
C GLY A 149 -6.02 9.03 -15.87
N LYS A 150 -6.48 9.13 -17.12
CA LYS A 150 -6.87 10.40 -17.73
C LYS A 150 -8.03 11.06 -16.99
N MET A 151 -9.03 10.29 -16.58
CA MET A 151 -10.16 10.80 -15.80
C MET A 151 -9.70 11.36 -14.45
N GLU A 152 -8.85 10.66 -13.70
CA GLU A 152 -8.29 11.17 -12.44
C GLU A 152 -7.54 12.49 -12.65
N TYR A 153 -6.73 12.57 -13.70
CA TYR A 153 -6.01 13.79 -14.06
C TYR A 153 -6.97 14.95 -14.40
N ASP A 154 -7.98 14.70 -15.24
CA ASP A 154 -8.96 15.71 -15.64
C ASP A 154 -9.74 16.23 -14.42
N TYR A 155 -10.11 15.36 -13.47
CA TYR A 155 -10.71 15.77 -12.18
C TYR A 155 -9.76 16.62 -11.34
N SER A 156 -8.49 16.26 -11.26
CA SER A 156 -7.47 17.07 -10.57
C SER A 156 -7.34 18.47 -11.18
N CYS A 157 -7.34 18.54 -12.51
CA CYS A 157 -7.33 19.83 -13.23
C CYS A 157 -8.58 20.66 -12.97
N CYS A 158 -9.74 20.03 -12.95
CA CYS A 158 -11.02 20.69 -12.65
C CYS A 158 -11.02 21.24 -11.21
N ALA A 159 -10.61 20.44 -10.23
CA ALA A 159 -10.52 20.86 -8.83
C ALA A 159 -9.62 22.09 -8.67
N ARG A 160 -8.44 22.10 -9.31
CA ARG A 160 -7.53 23.26 -9.30
C ARG A 160 -8.16 24.50 -9.92
N LYS A 161 -8.90 24.37 -11.04
CA LYS A 161 -9.65 25.47 -11.64
C LYS A 161 -10.75 26.02 -10.72
N CYS A 162 -11.30 25.19 -9.85
CA CYS A 162 -12.26 25.60 -8.81
C CYS A 162 -11.58 26.19 -7.55
N GLY A 163 -10.28 26.40 -7.55
CA GLY A 163 -9.52 26.95 -6.43
C GLY A 163 -9.22 25.95 -5.29
N ILE A 164 -9.43 24.65 -5.51
CA ILE A 164 -9.08 23.61 -4.56
C ILE A 164 -7.59 23.30 -4.69
N VAL A 165 -6.86 23.37 -3.57
CA VAL A 165 -5.45 22.98 -3.54
C VAL A 165 -5.36 21.47 -3.66
N MET A 166 -4.74 21.00 -4.75
CA MET A 166 -4.52 19.59 -5.05
C MET A 166 -3.03 19.33 -5.23
N THR A 167 -2.59 18.12 -4.85
CA THR A 167 -1.27 17.63 -5.22
C THR A 167 -1.10 17.62 -6.73
N LEU A 168 0.14 17.76 -7.20
CA LEU A 168 0.44 17.64 -8.63
C LEU A 168 0.06 16.24 -9.11
N SER A 169 -0.68 16.17 -10.22
CA SER A 169 -1.01 14.91 -10.90
C SER A 169 -0.42 14.96 -12.31
N LEU A 170 0.22 13.86 -12.71
CA LEU A 170 0.77 13.66 -14.04
C LEU A 170 0.19 12.37 -14.64
N ILE A 171 0.25 12.26 -15.97
CA ILE A 171 -0.07 11.05 -16.71
C ILE A 171 1.22 10.59 -17.35
N HIS A 172 1.61 9.33 -17.09
CA HIS A 172 2.62 8.64 -17.88
C HIS A 172 1.93 7.96 -19.05
N ILE A 173 2.36 8.26 -20.25
CA ILE A 173 1.91 7.61 -21.48
C ILE A 173 3.10 6.78 -21.96
N SER A 174 2.95 5.46 -21.94
CA SER A 174 3.97 4.56 -22.52
C SER A 174 4.10 4.87 -23.99
N GLU A 175 5.32 4.98 -24.48
CA GLU A 175 5.56 5.07 -25.92
C GLU A 175 5.10 3.77 -26.60
N PRO A 176 4.49 3.84 -27.80
CA PRO A 176 3.99 2.68 -28.52
C PRO A 176 5.10 1.75 -29.01
#